data_8629512f4cd9c81213dfee3ec8472f0e
#
_entry.id   8629512f4cd9c81213dfee3ec8472f0e
#
_cell.length_a   1.000
_cell.length_b   1.000
_cell.length_c   1.000
_cell.angle_alpha   90.00
_cell.angle_beta   90.00
_cell.angle_gamma   90.00
#
_symmetry.space_group_name_H-M   'P 1'
#
loop_
_entity.id
_entity.type
_entity.pdbx_description
1 polymer ?
#
loop_
_entity_poly.entity_id
_entity_poly.type
_entity_poly.pdbx_seq_one_letter_code
_entity_poly.pdbx_strand_id
1 'polypeptide(L)'
;MMEFEKEYRKWSKTALISIVVFLFTIVAIDAFLGFDFSKNMYVMSIVVAGCMMALISLTWISILNSKLMRTDLVEPIKPATQEKVDGGEPITPETIEMCIRKEGYVPQSEDDCISFKIAGERYEVYYQDEKFTLVKRFILSEDTNRSLLMDASSQAQDEIFMFRSYVHTYDNGQSALCFEVETYLSSTAELEKYFPQYLNVLLHAVDRQREIYFQMSEAEQKKAEESTNPAIAEPRVVS
;
A
#
# COMPACT_ATOMS: atom_id res chain seq x y z
N MET A 1 9.10 14.62 -8.20
CA MET A 1 7.94 14.01 -7.57
C MET A 1 6.68 14.88 -7.64
N MET A 2 6.69 16.17 -7.24
CA MET A 2 5.50 17.05 -7.31
C MET A 2 4.92 17.31 -8.71
N GLU A 3 5.71 17.29 -9.77
CA GLU A 3 5.25 17.53 -11.13
C GLU A 3 4.47 16.35 -11.69
N PHE A 4 4.90 15.13 -11.39
CA PHE A 4 4.26 13.88 -11.80
C PHE A 4 2.90 13.67 -11.12
N GLU A 5 2.80 13.98 -9.83
CA GLU A 5 1.53 13.91 -9.09
C GLU A 5 0.49 14.92 -9.61
N LYS A 6 0.94 16.10 -10.03
CA LYS A 6 0.07 17.10 -10.70
C LYS A 6 -0.39 16.62 -12.06
N GLU A 7 0.47 16.01 -12.86
CA GLU A 7 0.10 15.42 -14.14
C GLU A 7 -0.88 14.26 -13.97
N TYR A 8 -0.61 13.34 -13.03
CA TYR A 8 -1.52 12.21 -12.75
C TYR A 8 -2.91 12.67 -12.33
N ARG A 9 -3.02 13.64 -11.41
CA ARG A 9 -4.31 14.23 -11.01
C ARG A 9 -5.01 14.92 -12.18
N LYS A 10 -4.27 15.49 -13.11
CA LYS A 10 -4.80 16.09 -14.32
C LYS A 10 -5.36 15.02 -15.26
N TRP A 11 -4.63 13.94 -15.51
CA TRP A 11 -5.05 12.83 -16.37
C TRP A 11 -6.25 12.06 -15.80
N SER A 12 -6.28 11.80 -14.48
CA SER A 12 -7.42 11.12 -13.85
C SER A 12 -8.70 11.97 -13.92
N LYS A 13 -8.59 13.28 -13.71
CA LYS A 13 -9.72 14.21 -13.87
C LYS A 13 -10.20 14.26 -15.32
N THR A 14 -9.29 14.29 -16.29
CA THR A 14 -9.64 14.32 -17.73
C THR A 14 -10.34 13.03 -18.15
N ALA A 15 -9.88 11.86 -17.68
CA ALA A 15 -10.52 10.58 -17.94
C ALA A 15 -11.94 10.52 -17.33
N LEU A 16 -12.11 10.98 -16.09
CA LEU A 16 -13.41 11.04 -15.43
C LEU A 16 -14.39 11.97 -16.17
N ILE A 17 -13.93 13.16 -16.58
CA ILE A 17 -14.72 14.12 -17.35
C ILE A 17 -15.14 13.50 -18.68
N SER A 18 -14.24 12.80 -19.38
CA SER A 18 -14.55 12.16 -20.67
C SER A 18 -15.63 11.08 -20.52
N ILE A 19 -15.60 10.28 -19.46
CA ILE A 19 -16.63 9.27 -19.17
C ILE A 19 -17.99 9.95 -18.90
N VAL A 20 -18.00 11.00 -18.09
CA VAL A 20 -19.24 11.74 -17.78
C VAL A 20 -19.81 12.39 -19.03
N VAL A 21 -18.99 13.03 -19.87
CA VAL A 21 -19.44 13.63 -21.14
C VAL A 21 -20.00 12.58 -22.08
N PHE A 22 -19.34 11.41 -22.18
CA PHE A 22 -19.82 10.31 -23.02
C PHE A 22 -21.19 9.78 -22.55
N LEU A 23 -21.40 9.58 -21.25
CA LEU A 23 -22.69 9.17 -20.70
C LEU A 23 -23.78 10.22 -20.93
N PHE A 24 -23.47 11.50 -20.74
CA PHE A 24 -24.38 12.60 -21.01
C PHE A 24 -24.77 12.67 -22.48
N THR A 25 -23.84 12.43 -23.40
CA THR A 25 -24.09 12.41 -24.84
C THR A 25 -25.06 11.30 -25.21
N ILE A 26 -24.93 10.10 -24.64
CA ILE A 26 -25.84 8.97 -24.84
C ILE A 26 -27.27 9.34 -24.39
N VAL A 27 -27.40 9.89 -23.18
CA VAL A 27 -28.69 10.30 -22.60
C VAL A 27 -29.32 11.43 -23.43
N ALA A 28 -28.53 12.37 -23.91
CA ALA A 28 -29.03 13.48 -24.77
C ALA A 28 -29.51 12.96 -26.12
N ILE A 29 -28.81 12.01 -26.75
CA ILE A 29 -29.22 11.39 -28.02
C ILE A 29 -30.56 10.66 -27.82
N ASP A 30 -30.75 9.92 -26.74
CA ASP A 30 -31.99 9.24 -26.41
C ASP A 30 -33.16 10.24 -26.24
N ALA A 31 -32.93 11.30 -25.44
CA ALA A 31 -33.93 12.29 -25.10
C ALA A 31 -34.36 13.18 -26.31
N PHE A 32 -33.39 13.56 -27.17
CA PHE A 32 -33.66 14.51 -28.26
C PHE A 32 -34.04 13.86 -29.59
N LEU A 33 -33.54 12.65 -29.87
CA LEU A 33 -33.78 11.96 -31.13
C LEU A 33 -34.88 10.90 -31.05
N GLY A 34 -35.42 10.62 -29.85
CA GLY A 34 -36.40 9.55 -29.64
C GLY A 34 -35.86 8.17 -30.05
N PHE A 35 -34.57 8.00 -29.96
CA PHE A 35 -33.86 6.80 -30.39
C PHE A 35 -34.06 5.68 -29.37
N ASP A 36 -34.93 4.70 -29.71
CA ASP A 36 -35.18 3.56 -28.82
C ASP A 36 -33.99 2.58 -28.85
N PHE A 37 -33.02 2.80 -27.95
CA PHE A 37 -31.81 1.95 -27.82
C PHE A 37 -32.16 0.47 -27.58
N SER A 38 -33.33 0.19 -26.98
CA SER A 38 -33.73 -1.18 -26.68
C SER A 38 -34.10 -2.00 -27.92
N LYS A 39 -34.48 -1.33 -29.01
CA LYS A 39 -34.89 -1.97 -30.29
C LYS A 39 -33.76 -2.05 -31.30
N ASN A 40 -32.67 -1.31 -31.12
CA ASN A 40 -31.56 -1.28 -32.06
C ASN A 40 -30.34 -2.04 -31.54
N MET A 41 -30.24 -3.32 -31.86
CA MET A 41 -29.18 -4.22 -31.42
C MET A 41 -27.75 -3.75 -31.82
N TYR A 42 -27.65 -3.01 -32.96
CA TYR A 42 -26.37 -2.45 -33.42
C TYR A 42 -25.86 -1.33 -32.53
N VAL A 43 -26.74 -0.43 -32.10
CA VAL A 43 -26.38 0.69 -31.24
C VAL A 43 -26.03 0.19 -29.84
N MET A 44 -26.77 -0.80 -29.30
CA MET A 44 -26.41 -1.47 -28.03
C MET A 44 -25.04 -2.12 -28.10
N SER A 45 -24.70 -2.76 -29.22
CA SER A 45 -23.37 -3.36 -29.37
C SER A 45 -22.23 -2.32 -29.32
N ILE A 46 -22.42 -1.15 -29.92
CA ILE A 46 -21.46 -0.05 -29.92
C ILE A 46 -21.30 0.52 -28.49
N VAL A 47 -22.42 0.72 -27.79
CA VAL A 47 -22.41 1.23 -26.42
C VAL A 47 -21.69 0.26 -25.46
N VAL A 48 -22.00 -1.03 -25.54
CA VAL A 48 -21.35 -2.09 -24.75
C VAL A 48 -19.86 -2.17 -25.07
N ALA A 49 -19.48 -2.11 -26.36
CA ALA A 49 -18.07 -2.10 -26.75
C ALA A 49 -17.32 -0.87 -26.18
N GLY A 50 -17.95 0.31 -26.23
CA GLY A 50 -17.39 1.54 -25.66
C GLY A 50 -17.20 1.46 -24.14
N CYS A 51 -18.18 0.90 -23.41
CA CYS A 51 -18.06 0.67 -21.96
C CYS A 51 -16.96 -0.34 -21.63
N MET A 52 -16.84 -1.42 -22.37
CA MET A 52 -15.77 -2.42 -22.20
C MET A 52 -14.39 -1.81 -22.45
N MET A 53 -14.22 -1.01 -23.49
CA MET A 53 -12.97 -0.30 -23.76
C MET A 53 -12.61 0.69 -22.64
N ALA A 54 -13.58 1.40 -22.08
CA ALA A 54 -13.37 2.30 -20.95
C ALA A 54 -12.94 1.54 -19.68
N LEU A 55 -13.56 0.40 -19.39
CA LEU A 55 -13.18 -0.46 -18.27
C LEU A 55 -11.78 -1.05 -18.44
N ILE A 56 -11.43 -1.51 -19.64
CA ILE A 56 -10.08 -2.00 -19.95
C ILE A 56 -9.05 -0.88 -19.75
N SER A 57 -9.34 0.33 -20.21
CA SER A 57 -8.44 1.48 -20.04
C SER A 57 -8.24 1.84 -18.57
N LEU A 58 -9.27 1.79 -17.74
CA LEU A 58 -9.20 2.05 -16.31
C LEU A 58 -8.38 0.97 -15.58
N THR A 59 -8.56 -0.30 -15.94
CA THR A 59 -7.77 -1.40 -15.38
C THR A 59 -6.29 -1.31 -15.79
N TRP A 60 -6.00 -0.95 -17.05
CA TRP A 60 -4.63 -0.71 -17.52
C TRP A 60 -3.96 0.46 -16.80
N ILE A 61 -4.67 1.56 -16.57
CA ILE A 61 -4.17 2.71 -15.79
C ILE A 61 -3.89 2.29 -14.35
N SER A 62 -4.75 1.48 -13.75
CA SER A 62 -4.54 0.95 -12.39
C SER A 62 -3.32 0.03 -12.31
N ILE A 63 -3.14 -0.87 -13.28
CA ILE A 63 -1.99 -1.78 -13.38
C ILE A 63 -0.69 -1.01 -13.66
N LEU A 64 -0.71 -0.03 -14.55
CA LEU A 64 0.43 0.84 -14.83
C LEU A 64 0.82 1.65 -13.59
N ASN A 65 -0.17 2.16 -12.86
CA ASN A 65 0.06 2.91 -11.63
C ASN A 65 0.67 2.02 -10.54
N SER A 66 0.19 0.79 -10.39
CA SER A 66 0.79 -0.18 -9.46
C SER A 66 2.20 -0.61 -9.87
N LYS A 67 2.48 -0.70 -11.18
CA LYS A 67 3.84 -1.00 -11.69
C LYS A 67 4.78 0.20 -11.57
N LEU A 68 4.33 1.43 -11.85
CA LEU A 68 5.13 2.65 -11.68
C LEU A 68 5.46 2.89 -10.21
N MET A 69 4.51 2.71 -9.30
CA MET A 69 4.79 2.73 -7.87
C MET A 69 5.82 1.66 -7.45
N ARG A 70 5.84 0.49 -8.11
CA ARG A 70 6.85 -0.55 -7.86
C ARG A 70 8.23 -0.22 -8.43
N THR A 71 8.31 0.48 -9.56
CA THR A 71 9.60 0.73 -10.25
C THR A 71 10.36 1.93 -9.66
N ASP A 72 9.64 2.93 -9.16
CA ASP A 72 10.27 4.11 -8.55
C ASP A 72 10.73 3.89 -7.09
N LEU A 73 10.25 2.80 -6.44
CA LEU A 73 10.57 2.48 -5.04
C LEU A 73 11.75 1.51 -4.87
N VAL A 74 12.22 0.88 -5.95
CA VAL A 74 13.31 -0.10 -5.86
C VAL A 74 14.43 0.23 -6.84
N GLU A 75 15.00 1.43 -6.74
CA GLU A 75 16.45 1.45 -6.88
C GLU A 75 16.99 0.70 -5.65
N PRO A 76 17.77 -0.40 -5.85
CA PRO A 76 18.40 -1.05 -4.71
C PRO A 76 19.22 0.03 -4.01
N ILE A 77 18.81 0.38 -2.79
CA ILE A 77 19.60 1.22 -1.91
C ILE A 77 20.92 0.46 -1.79
N LYS A 78 21.92 0.87 -2.58
CA LYS A 78 23.28 0.39 -2.36
C LYS A 78 23.51 0.63 -0.88
N PRO A 79 23.94 -0.40 -0.10
CA PRO A 79 24.30 -0.16 1.27
C PRO A 79 25.25 1.02 1.24
N ALA A 80 24.79 2.14 1.78
CA ALA A 80 25.59 3.35 1.80
C ALA A 80 26.86 2.94 2.54
N THR A 81 27.97 2.88 1.80
CA THR A 81 29.27 2.90 2.42
C THR A 81 29.19 4.16 3.27
N GLN A 82 29.15 3.99 4.58
CA GLN A 82 29.03 5.06 5.56
C GLN A 82 30.23 6.00 5.34
N GLU A 83 30.09 6.91 4.39
CA GLU A 83 30.88 8.13 4.43
C GLU A 83 30.35 8.88 5.64
N LYS A 84 31.08 8.75 6.73
CA LYS A 84 30.88 9.49 7.93
C LYS A 84 30.90 10.96 7.55
N VAL A 85 29.74 11.58 7.43
CA VAL A 85 29.60 13.02 7.25
C VAL A 85 30.03 13.63 8.58
N ASP A 86 31.34 13.90 8.69
CA ASP A 86 31.93 14.57 9.84
C ASP A 86 31.30 15.96 9.96
N GLY A 87 30.57 16.20 11.05
CA GLY A 87 30.17 17.53 11.48
C GLY A 87 28.73 17.96 11.25
N GLY A 88 27.80 17.04 11.04
CA GLY A 88 26.35 17.37 11.00
C GLY A 88 25.80 17.70 12.39
N GLU A 89 24.79 18.57 12.46
CA GLU A 89 24.06 18.82 13.72
C GLU A 89 23.46 17.52 14.25
N PRO A 90 23.51 17.30 15.60
CA PRO A 90 22.97 16.08 16.19
C PRO A 90 21.45 16.01 15.97
N ILE A 91 20.94 14.78 15.89
CA ILE A 91 19.51 14.53 15.83
C ILE A 91 18.91 14.80 17.21
N THR A 92 17.88 15.64 17.22
CA THR A 92 17.12 15.97 18.44
C THR A 92 15.63 15.67 18.21
N PRO A 93 14.81 15.57 19.24
CA PRO A 93 13.35 15.44 19.06
C PRO A 93 12.76 16.51 18.14
N GLU A 94 13.23 17.76 18.26
CA GLU A 94 12.74 18.88 17.45
C GLU A 94 13.07 18.69 15.95
N THR A 95 14.25 18.13 15.63
CA THR A 95 14.63 17.85 14.24
C THR A 95 13.81 16.70 13.65
N ILE A 96 13.46 15.69 14.45
CA ILE A 96 12.55 14.61 14.05
C ILE A 96 11.16 15.16 13.77
N GLU A 97 10.62 15.99 14.68
CA GLU A 97 9.33 16.65 14.46
C GLU A 97 9.32 17.49 13.19
N MET A 98 10.41 18.22 12.92
CA MET A 98 10.53 19.03 11.71
C MET A 98 10.51 18.16 10.45
N CYS A 99 11.16 17.00 10.44
CA CYS A 99 11.11 16.05 9.33
C CYS A 99 9.69 15.52 9.12
N ILE A 100 8.99 15.14 10.19
CA ILE A 100 7.59 14.70 10.11
C ILE A 100 6.69 15.80 9.54
N ARG A 101 6.88 17.06 9.96
CA ARG A 101 6.13 18.23 9.43
C ARG A 101 6.44 18.51 7.96
N LYS A 102 7.67 18.32 7.52
CA LYS A 102 8.07 18.46 6.10
C LYS A 102 7.34 17.47 5.20
N GLU A 103 7.06 16.26 5.71
CA GLU A 103 6.26 15.26 5.02
C GLU A 103 4.74 15.53 5.08
N GLY A 104 4.31 16.59 5.75
CA GLY A 104 2.92 17.02 5.83
C GLY A 104 2.13 16.40 6.98
N TYR A 105 2.78 15.77 7.93
CA TYR A 105 2.14 15.17 9.11
C TYR A 105 2.28 16.04 10.35
N VAL A 106 1.42 15.80 11.34
CA VAL A 106 1.43 16.51 12.63
C VAL A 106 2.07 15.62 13.68
N PRO A 107 3.29 15.94 14.16
CA PRO A 107 3.94 15.17 15.20
C PRO A 107 3.29 15.44 16.58
N GLN A 108 3.36 14.44 17.44
CA GLN A 108 2.96 14.48 18.84
C GLN A 108 4.10 13.86 19.66
N SER A 109 4.77 14.68 20.46
CA SER A 109 5.81 14.21 21.36
C SER A 109 5.20 13.50 22.55
N GLU A 110 5.73 12.34 22.88
CA GLU A 110 5.41 11.51 24.04
C GLU A 110 6.70 11.24 24.82
N ASP A 111 6.59 10.61 25.99
CA ASP A 111 7.74 10.45 26.89
C ASP A 111 8.91 9.71 26.23
N ASP A 112 8.63 8.67 25.44
CA ASP A 112 9.65 7.79 24.85
C ASP A 112 9.72 7.85 23.32
N CYS A 113 8.77 8.53 22.65
CA CYS A 113 8.72 8.55 21.20
C CYS A 113 8.05 9.80 20.65
N ILE A 114 8.20 10.01 19.34
CA ILE A 114 7.42 10.99 18.60
C ILE A 114 6.44 10.23 17.73
N SER A 115 5.15 10.45 17.93
CA SER A 115 4.10 9.82 17.15
C SER A 115 3.49 10.77 16.12
N PHE A 116 2.92 10.21 15.05
CA PHE A 116 2.15 10.95 14.04
C PHE A 116 1.13 10.02 13.39
N LYS A 117 0.20 10.59 12.61
CA LYS A 117 -0.85 9.81 11.96
C LYS A 117 -0.82 9.95 10.45
N ILE A 118 -0.98 8.82 9.75
CA ILE A 118 -1.19 8.73 8.30
C ILE A 118 -2.52 8.04 8.08
N ALA A 119 -3.47 8.69 7.40
CA ALA A 119 -4.82 8.16 7.15
C ALA A 119 -5.54 7.67 8.42
N GLY A 120 -5.28 8.32 9.56
CA GLY A 120 -5.86 7.98 10.87
C GLY A 120 -5.10 6.90 11.65
N GLU A 121 -4.15 6.22 11.04
CA GLU A 121 -3.31 5.21 11.68
C GLU A 121 -2.06 5.81 12.32
N ARG A 122 -1.70 5.34 13.51
CA ARG A 122 -0.57 5.84 14.28
C ARG A 122 0.75 5.19 13.84
N TYR A 123 1.79 6.04 13.72
CA TYR A 123 3.19 5.69 13.51
C TYR A 123 4.02 6.29 14.63
N GLU A 124 5.14 5.67 14.97
CA GLU A 124 5.99 6.06 16.08
C GLU A 124 7.45 6.08 15.63
N VAL A 125 8.18 7.09 16.07
CA VAL A 125 9.61 7.25 15.86
C VAL A 125 10.31 7.20 17.21
N TYR A 126 11.29 6.32 17.31
CA TYR A 126 12.21 6.21 18.43
C TYR A 126 13.60 6.61 17.97
N TYR A 127 14.32 7.35 18.79
CA TYR A 127 15.71 7.69 18.54
C TYR A 127 16.50 7.65 19.83
N GLN A 128 17.47 6.76 19.89
CA GLN A 128 18.36 6.60 21.03
C GLN A 128 19.72 6.08 20.55
N ASP A 129 20.82 6.66 21.03
CA ASP A 129 22.18 6.20 20.74
C ASP A 129 22.48 6.06 19.22
N GLU A 130 22.14 7.08 18.44
CA GLU A 130 22.23 7.11 16.98
C GLU A 130 21.34 6.07 16.26
N LYS A 131 20.59 5.29 16.99
CA LYS A 131 19.65 4.32 16.48
C LYS A 131 18.30 4.99 16.23
N PHE A 132 17.92 5.07 14.96
CA PHE A 132 16.61 5.54 14.50
C PHE A 132 15.72 4.33 14.23
N THR A 133 14.50 4.35 14.77
CA THR A 133 13.52 3.29 14.58
C THR A 133 12.16 3.88 14.25
N LEU A 134 11.62 3.54 13.09
CA LEU A 134 10.27 3.90 12.67
C LEU A 134 9.36 2.68 12.78
N VAL A 135 8.26 2.79 13.52
CA VAL A 135 7.41 1.65 13.90
C VAL A 135 5.95 1.91 13.52
N LYS A 136 5.30 0.86 13.03
CA LYS A 136 3.84 0.76 12.92
C LYS A 136 3.36 -0.48 13.66
N ARG A 137 2.29 -0.35 14.47
CA ARG A 137 1.70 -1.46 15.22
C ARG A 137 0.24 -1.66 14.87
N PHE A 138 -0.17 -2.92 14.73
CA PHE A 138 -1.56 -3.33 14.58
C PHE A 138 -1.92 -4.28 15.71
N ILE A 139 -2.88 -3.91 16.52
CA ILE A 139 -3.40 -4.78 17.57
C ILE A 139 -4.10 -5.97 16.92
N LEU A 140 -3.73 -7.17 17.33
CA LEU A 140 -4.29 -8.40 16.80
C LEU A 140 -5.54 -8.80 17.62
N SER A 141 -6.58 -9.28 16.92
CA SER A 141 -7.70 -9.94 17.55
C SER A 141 -7.36 -11.37 17.97
N GLU A 142 -8.12 -11.93 18.88
CA GLU A 142 -7.95 -13.33 19.33
C GLU A 142 -8.13 -14.33 18.18
N ASP A 143 -8.99 -14.00 17.22
CA ASP A 143 -9.30 -14.85 16.06
C ASP A 143 -8.25 -14.75 14.93
N THR A 144 -7.20 -13.94 15.10
CA THR A 144 -6.19 -13.78 14.07
C THR A 144 -5.39 -15.06 13.88
N ASN A 145 -5.36 -15.60 12.65
CA ASN A 145 -4.50 -16.74 12.30
C ASN A 145 -3.02 -16.29 12.31
N ARG A 146 -2.38 -16.49 13.48
CA ARG A 146 -0.99 -16.04 13.70
C ARG A 146 0.01 -16.77 12.81
N SER A 147 -0.21 -18.03 12.50
CA SER A 147 0.70 -18.81 11.62
C SER A 147 0.70 -18.18 10.23
N LEU A 148 -0.48 -18.01 9.66
CA LEU A 148 -0.65 -17.39 8.34
C LEU A 148 -0.08 -15.96 8.29
N LEU A 149 -0.25 -15.20 9.39
CA LEU A 149 0.28 -13.85 9.52
C LEU A 149 1.82 -13.85 9.51
N MET A 150 2.45 -14.80 10.20
CA MET A 150 3.91 -14.93 10.24
C MET A 150 4.47 -15.41 8.89
N ASP A 151 3.79 -16.31 8.21
CA ASP A 151 4.17 -16.74 6.87
C ASP A 151 4.10 -15.58 5.86
N ALA A 152 3.03 -14.78 5.92
CA ALA A 152 2.91 -13.56 5.12
C ALA A 152 4.00 -12.53 5.45
N SER A 153 4.37 -12.40 6.75
CA SER A 153 5.47 -11.54 7.18
C SER A 153 6.81 -11.99 6.61
N SER A 154 7.10 -13.28 6.66
CA SER A 154 8.32 -13.85 6.11
C SER A 154 8.42 -13.59 4.61
N GLN A 155 7.36 -13.86 3.86
CA GLN A 155 7.34 -13.60 2.43
C GLN A 155 7.51 -12.12 2.10
N ALA A 156 6.89 -11.21 2.84
CA ALA A 156 7.05 -9.78 2.61
C ALA A 156 8.50 -9.32 2.90
N GLN A 157 9.16 -9.89 3.91
CA GLN A 157 10.56 -9.59 4.25
C GLN A 157 11.54 -10.11 3.19
N ASP A 158 11.21 -11.20 2.50
CA ASP A 158 12.01 -11.70 1.37
C ASP A 158 11.91 -10.77 0.14
N GLU A 159 10.78 -10.07 -0.03
CA GLU A 159 10.53 -9.18 -1.17
C GLU A 159 10.99 -7.74 -0.92
N ILE A 160 10.94 -7.26 0.33
CA ILE A 160 11.24 -5.87 0.69
C ILE A 160 12.40 -5.82 1.66
N PHE A 161 13.41 -5.07 1.28
CA PHE A 161 14.61 -4.89 2.08
C PHE A 161 14.42 -3.79 3.15
N MET A 162 15.18 -3.86 4.24
CA MET A 162 15.28 -2.85 5.31
C MET A 162 14.07 -2.75 6.26
N PHE A 163 13.13 -3.69 6.25
CA PHE A 163 12.14 -3.74 7.29
C PHE A 163 12.10 -5.10 7.95
N ARG A 164 11.55 -5.15 9.14
CA ARG A 164 11.19 -6.39 9.81
C ARG A 164 9.76 -6.31 10.33
N SER A 165 9.08 -7.45 10.36
CA SER A 165 7.79 -7.59 11.03
C SER A 165 7.83 -8.77 11.99
N TYR A 166 7.18 -8.59 13.12
CA TYR A 166 7.12 -9.59 14.19
C TYR A 166 5.88 -9.38 15.05
N VAL A 167 5.46 -10.44 15.74
CA VAL A 167 4.38 -10.34 16.72
C VAL A 167 4.99 -10.08 18.09
N HIS A 168 4.59 -8.96 18.70
CA HIS A 168 4.91 -8.60 20.08
C HIS A 168 3.71 -8.92 20.98
N THR A 169 3.94 -9.55 22.12
CA THR A 169 2.92 -9.79 23.14
C THR A 169 3.24 -8.96 24.37
N TYR A 170 2.32 -8.10 24.76
CA TYR A 170 2.42 -7.24 25.93
C TYR A 170 2.13 -8.01 27.22
N ASP A 171 2.53 -7.48 28.36
CA ASP A 171 2.30 -8.06 29.69
C ASP A 171 0.83 -8.26 30.03
N ASN A 172 -0.07 -7.48 29.45
CA ASN A 172 -1.51 -7.62 29.57
C ASN A 172 -2.12 -8.76 28.71
N GLY A 173 -1.28 -9.52 28.01
CA GLY A 173 -1.69 -10.61 27.12
C GLY A 173 -2.13 -10.16 25.71
N GLN A 174 -2.27 -8.87 25.45
CA GLN A 174 -2.59 -8.34 24.12
C GLN A 174 -1.41 -8.53 23.19
N SER A 175 -1.66 -8.87 21.93
CA SER A 175 -0.62 -9.01 20.91
C SER A 175 -0.78 -7.96 19.83
N ALA A 176 0.35 -7.53 19.27
CA ALA A 176 0.39 -6.63 18.12
C ALA A 176 1.35 -7.16 17.06
N LEU A 177 0.97 -7.01 15.80
CA LEU A 177 1.88 -7.11 14.68
C LEU A 177 2.64 -5.79 14.56
N CYS A 178 3.94 -5.86 14.69
CA CYS A 178 4.84 -4.72 14.58
C CYS A 178 5.56 -4.75 13.23
N PHE A 179 5.61 -3.60 12.56
CA PHE A 179 6.45 -3.33 11.40
C PHE A 179 7.49 -2.31 11.83
N GLU A 180 8.72 -2.54 11.47
CA GLU A 180 9.82 -1.74 11.95
C GLU A 180 10.88 -1.53 10.87
N VAL A 181 11.27 -0.27 10.67
CA VAL A 181 12.48 0.11 9.93
C VAL A 181 13.47 0.65 10.93
N GLU A 182 14.61 0.00 11.04
CA GLU A 182 15.68 0.33 11.98
C GLU A 182 16.96 0.66 11.24
N THR A 183 17.60 1.76 11.62
CA THR A 183 18.88 2.20 11.04
C THR A 183 19.67 3.05 12.01
N TYR A 184 20.93 3.32 11.69
CA TYR A 184 21.78 4.25 12.42
C TYR A 184 21.93 5.54 11.64
N LEU A 185 21.64 6.66 12.27
CA LEU A 185 21.76 8.00 11.71
C LEU A 185 22.55 8.87 12.68
N SER A 186 23.57 9.52 12.18
CA SER A 186 24.49 10.32 12.99
C SER A 186 24.23 11.81 12.93
N SER A 187 23.40 12.28 11.99
CA SER A 187 23.17 13.71 11.77
C SER A 187 21.76 14.03 11.28
N THR A 188 21.35 15.27 11.56
CA THR A 188 20.09 15.83 11.04
C THR A 188 20.04 15.80 9.52
N ALA A 189 21.14 16.03 8.82
CA ALA A 189 21.20 15.99 7.35
C ALA A 189 20.90 14.57 6.81
N GLU A 190 21.39 13.53 7.48
CA GLU A 190 21.06 12.14 7.15
C GLU A 190 19.57 11.85 7.42
N LEU A 191 19.06 12.30 8.56
CA LEU A 191 17.66 12.14 8.89
C LEU A 191 16.75 12.82 7.83
N GLU A 192 17.01 14.07 7.47
CA GLU A 192 16.24 14.78 6.46
C GLU A 192 16.27 14.09 5.09
N LYS A 193 17.42 13.53 4.72
CA LYS A 193 17.62 12.83 3.45
C LYS A 193 16.89 11.51 3.39
N TYR A 194 16.91 10.73 4.48
CA TYR A 194 16.47 9.32 4.46
C TYR A 194 15.10 9.09 5.10
N PHE A 195 14.59 9.99 5.94
CA PHE A 195 13.29 9.84 6.58
C PHE A 195 12.15 9.56 5.59
N PRO A 196 12.00 10.30 4.47
CA PRO A 196 10.96 10.02 3.49
C PRO A 196 11.07 8.62 2.87
N GLN A 197 12.30 8.13 2.68
CA GLN A 197 12.56 6.81 2.12
C GLN A 197 12.17 5.70 3.11
N TYR A 198 12.54 5.83 4.39
CA TYR A 198 12.18 4.88 5.42
C TYR A 198 10.67 4.82 5.65
N LEU A 199 10.02 5.97 5.62
CA LEU A 199 8.57 6.05 5.71
C LEU A 199 7.91 5.30 4.53
N ASN A 200 8.38 5.51 3.31
CA ASN A 200 7.87 4.81 2.13
C ASN A 200 8.12 3.30 2.19
N VAL A 201 9.29 2.86 2.66
CA VAL A 201 9.58 1.43 2.87
C VAL A 201 8.59 0.82 3.85
N LEU A 202 8.35 1.48 5.00
CA LEU A 202 7.42 0.99 6.01
C LEU A 202 5.98 0.91 5.47
N LEU A 203 5.51 1.95 4.78
CA LEU A 203 4.16 1.98 4.17
C LEU A 203 4.00 0.84 3.15
N HIS A 204 4.99 0.68 2.28
CA HIS A 204 4.96 -0.38 1.27
C HIS A 204 5.00 -1.78 1.90
N ALA A 205 5.79 -1.97 2.95
CA ALA A 205 5.87 -3.23 3.68
C ALA A 205 4.52 -3.62 4.32
N VAL A 206 3.84 -2.66 4.94
CA VAL A 206 2.50 -2.85 5.51
C VAL A 206 1.50 -3.28 4.45
N ASP A 207 1.45 -2.56 3.32
CA ASP A 207 0.50 -2.86 2.25
C ASP A 207 0.80 -4.22 1.61
N ARG A 208 2.08 -4.52 1.36
CA ARG A 208 2.49 -5.79 0.75
C ARG A 208 2.20 -6.99 1.63
N GLN A 209 2.49 -6.92 2.92
CA GLN A 209 2.17 -8.00 3.85
C GLN A 209 0.66 -8.23 3.95
N ARG A 210 -0.14 -7.16 3.98
CA ARG A 210 -1.61 -7.24 3.96
C ARG A 210 -2.10 -7.97 2.70
N GLU A 211 -1.59 -7.61 1.53
CA GLU A 211 -1.92 -8.26 0.26
C GLU A 211 -1.60 -9.77 0.29
N ILE A 212 -0.40 -10.13 0.73
CA ILE A 212 0.04 -11.52 0.84
C ILE A 212 -0.86 -12.29 1.82
N TYR A 213 -1.15 -11.72 2.99
CA TYR A 213 -2.02 -12.34 3.98
C TYR A 213 -3.42 -12.65 3.42
N PHE A 214 -4.03 -11.72 2.70
CA PHE A 214 -5.33 -11.94 2.06
C PHE A 214 -5.27 -13.03 1.00
N GLN A 215 -4.25 -13.04 0.14
CA GLN A 215 -4.07 -14.08 -0.88
C GLN A 215 -3.93 -15.48 -0.26
N MET A 216 -3.16 -15.60 0.81
CA MET A 216 -2.97 -16.86 1.54
C MET A 216 -4.26 -17.29 2.25
N SER A 217 -4.99 -16.37 2.86
CA SER A 217 -6.26 -16.64 3.54
C SER A 217 -7.33 -17.15 2.56
N GLU A 218 -7.45 -16.53 1.39
CA GLU A 218 -8.36 -17.01 0.33
C GLU A 218 -7.98 -18.41 -0.18
N ALA A 219 -6.69 -18.68 -0.31
CA ALA A 219 -6.21 -19.99 -0.74
C ALA A 219 -6.52 -21.09 0.31
N GLU A 220 -6.40 -20.79 1.61
CA GLU A 220 -6.78 -21.70 2.68
C GLU A 220 -8.29 -21.98 2.69
N GLN A 221 -9.12 -20.94 2.53
CA GLN A 221 -10.58 -21.08 2.48
C GLN A 221 -11.01 -21.98 1.31
N LYS A 222 -10.48 -21.77 0.12
CA LYS A 222 -10.77 -22.62 -1.05
C LYS A 222 -10.41 -24.08 -0.82
N LYS A 223 -9.25 -24.35 -0.22
CA LYS A 223 -8.84 -25.71 0.13
C LYS A 223 -9.76 -26.37 1.13
N ALA A 224 -10.25 -25.60 2.12
CA ALA A 224 -11.21 -26.10 3.11
C ALA A 224 -12.57 -26.43 2.47
N GLU A 225 -13.07 -25.60 1.56
CA GLU A 225 -14.30 -25.83 0.81
C GLU A 225 -14.22 -27.07 -0.09
N GLU A 226 -13.12 -27.24 -0.83
CA GLU A 226 -12.87 -28.41 -1.68
C GLU A 226 -12.80 -29.72 -0.85
N SER A 227 -12.20 -29.66 0.34
CA SER A 227 -12.11 -30.82 1.23
C SER A 227 -13.45 -31.21 1.86
N THR A 228 -14.36 -30.25 2.03
CA THR A 228 -15.68 -30.46 2.66
C THR A 228 -16.74 -30.96 1.67
N ASN A 229 -16.53 -30.79 0.35
CA ASN A 229 -17.46 -31.20 -0.70
C ASN A 229 -16.88 -32.30 -1.62
N PRO A 230 -16.73 -33.56 -1.16
CA PRO A 230 -16.17 -34.67 -1.94
C PRO A 230 -17.04 -35.10 -3.12
N ALA A 231 -18.20 -34.47 -3.36
CA ALA A 231 -19.18 -34.88 -4.38
C ALA A 231 -18.80 -34.45 -5.82
N ILE A 232 -17.68 -33.75 -6.04
CA ILE A 232 -17.20 -33.35 -7.38
C ILE A 232 -15.94 -34.16 -7.81
N ALA A 233 -15.64 -35.24 -7.11
CA ALA A 233 -14.65 -36.20 -7.65
C ALA A 233 -15.29 -36.92 -8.85
N GLU A 234 -14.75 -36.68 -10.04
CA GLU A 234 -15.15 -37.28 -11.32
C GLU A 234 -15.42 -38.80 -11.20
N PRO A 235 -16.48 -39.33 -11.86
CA PRO A 235 -16.71 -40.75 -11.89
C PRO A 235 -15.51 -41.43 -12.59
N ARG A 236 -14.77 -42.25 -11.85
CA ARG A 236 -13.78 -43.15 -12.43
C ARG A 236 -14.50 -43.99 -13.47
N VAL A 237 -14.21 -43.75 -14.74
CA VAL A 237 -14.59 -44.63 -15.83
C VAL A 237 -13.78 -45.93 -15.62
N VAL A 238 -14.44 -46.92 -15.09
CA VAL A 238 -13.95 -48.30 -15.07
C VAL A 238 -14.20 -48.88 -16.47
N SER A 239 -13.16 -49.01 -17.26
CA SER A 239 -13.15 -49.74 -18.52
C SER A 239 -12.76 -51.21 -18.29
#